data_096153a969f70a31c1fade0a012110b3
#
_entry.id   096153a969f70a31c1fade0a012110b3
#
_cell.length_a   1.000
_cell.length_b   1.000
_cell.length_c   1.000
_cell.angle_alpha   90.00
_cell.angle_beta   90.00
_cell.angle_gamma   90.00
#
_symmetry.space_group_name_H-M   'P 1'
#
loop_
_entity.id
_entity.type
_entity.pdbx_description
1 polymer ?
#
loop_
_entity_poly.entity_id
_entity_poly.type
_entity_poly.pdbx_seq_one_letter_code
_entity_poly.pdbx_strand_id
1 'polypeptide(L)'
;MKKESQVIFDRNVVEFVTVAAEFCKFLEQAETMKRDTFVDTLLKILPLLYLKAAMLPETEIIGDDAPESYVTEETYEVLRINLAGILAEKDDYLDVFIQDMVYSDQPIKKNISEDLADIYQAIKDFIFVFQLGLNETMNDSLAICQEQFKEYWGQTLVNTLRALHDVKYRQSEEDEPEDDDFEDEGESDCHGHDHGHCDCEKDLNYGY
;
A
#
# COMPACT_ATOMS: atom_id res chain seq x y z
N MET A 1 -21.10 38.77 10.03
CA MET A 1 -21.89 37.58 9.59
C MET A 1 -20.85 36.50 9.35
N LYS A 2 -20.87 35.41 10.13
CA LYS A 2 -20.01 34.24 9.83
C LYS A 2 -20.44 33.67 8.48
N LYS A 3 -19.49 33.46 7.59
CA LYS A 3 -19.75 32.74 6.32
C LYS A 3 -19.99 31.26 6.69
N GLU A 4 -21.18 30.75 6.46
CA GLU A 4 -21.46 29.33 6.59
C GLU A 4 -21.09 28.66 5.26
N SER A 5 -20.22 27.66 5.31
CA SER A 5 -19.89 26.84 4.14
C SER A 5 -20.97 25.77 3.98
N GLN A 6 -21.49 25.61 2.76
CA GLN A 6 -22.36 24.50 2.41
C GLN A 6 -21.58 23.31 1.80
N VAL A 7 -20.31 23.53 1.45
CA VAL A 7 -19.45 22.55 0.82
C VAL A 7 -19.25 21.31 1.71
N ILE A 8 -19.16 21.49 3.02
CA ILE A 8 -19.00 20.40 3.98
C ILE A 8 -20.15 19.38 3.98
N PHE A 9 -21.32 19.71 3.41
CA PHE A 9 -22.47 18.82 3.25
C PHE A 9 -22.57 18.23 1.84
N ASP A 10 -21.59 18.51 0.96
CA ASP A 10 -21.54 17.90 -0.36
C ASP A 10 -21.41 16.37 -0.23
N ARG A 11 -22.03 15.65 -1.15
CA ARG A 11 -22.02 14.20 -1.18
C ARG A 11 -20.60 13.62 -1.21
N ASN A 12 -19.72 14.21 -2.03
CA ASN A 12 -18.34 13.74 -2.16
C ASN A 12 -17.56 13.93 -0.86
N VAL A 13 -17.83 15.02 -0.12
CA VAL A 13 -17.23 15.26 1.21
C VAL A 13 -17.70 14.19 2.21
N VAL A 14 -18.98 13.91 2.29
CA VAL A 14 -19.53 12.87 3.18
C VAL A 14 -18.96 11.48 2.84
N GLU A 15 -18.87 11.15 1.56
CA GLU A 15 -18.29 9.90 1.11
C GLU A 15 -16.78 9.83 1.42
N PHE A 16 -16.04 10.92 1.22
CA PHE A 16 -14.63 11.00 1.59
C PHE A 16 -14.41 10.82 3.09
N VAL A 17 -15.15 11.55 3.92
CA VAL A 17 -15.08 11.42 5.39
C VAL A 17 -15.32 9.99 5.85
N THR A 18 -16.26 9.29 5.23
CA THR A 18 -16.56 7.89 5.55
C THR A 18 -15.37 6.98 5.24
N VAL A 19 -14.78 7.11 4.04
CA VAL A 19 -13.61 6.30 3.64
C VAL A 19 -12.38 6.64 4.47
N ALA A 20 -12.16 7.94 4.75
CA ALA A 20 -11.07 8.43 5.57
C ALA A 20 -11.15 7.88 7.02
N ALA A 21 -12.35 7.88 7.61
CA ALA A 21 -12.56 7.31 8.94
C ALA A 21 -12.31 5.80 8.99
N GLU A 22 -12.77 5.05 7.97
CA GLU A 22 -12.50 3.60 7.88
C GLU A 22 -11.02 3.31 7.64
N PHE A 23 -10.30 4.13 6.87
CA PHE A 23 -8.86 4.02 6.70
C PHE A 23 -8.12 4.18 8.04
N CYS A 24 -8.41 5.24 8.80
CA CYS A 24 -7.78 5.47 10.10
C CYS A 24 -8.08 4.32 11.07
N LYS A 25 -9.34 3.91 11.17
CA LYS A 25 -9.77 2.80 12.03
C LYS A 25 -9.08 1.49 11.64
N PHE A 26 -8.94 1.21 10.36
CA PHE A 26 -8.26 0.01 9.88
C PHE A 26 -6.81 -0.03 10.34
N LEU A 27 -6.05 1.06 10.21
CA LEU A 27 -4.67 1.13 10.66
C LEU A 27 -4.54 0.99 12.19
N GLU A 28 -5.43 1.64 12.95
CA GLU A 28 -5.48 1.56 14.42
C GLU A 28 -5.74 0.13 14.94
N GLN A 29 -6.42 -0.71 14.16
CA GLN A 29 -6.78 -2.09 14.52
C GLN A 29 -5.85 -3.15 13.90
N ALA A 30 -4.80 -2.74 13.20
CA ALA A 30 -3.98 -3.64 12.40
C ALA A 30 -2.94 -4.45 13.20
N GLU A 31 -2.64 -4.09 14.46
CA GLU A 31 -1.52 -4.61 15.27
C GLU A 31 -1.38 -6.15 15.25
N THR A 32 -2.50 -6.88 15.26
CA THR A 32 -2.49 -8.37 15.29
C THR A 32 -2.79 -9.00 13.94
N MET A 33 -2.83 -8.20 12.88
CA MET A 33 -3.24 -8.66 11.55
C MET A 33 -2.11 -9.38 10.82
N LYS A 34 -2.46 -10.41 10.04
CA LYS A 34 -1.49 -11.05 9.14
C LYS A 34 -1.16 -10.13 7.97
N ARG A 35 0.12 -10.10 7.57
CA ARG A 35 0.63 -9.26 6.46
C ARG A 35 -0.22 -9.38 5.20
N ASP A 36 -0.55 -10.60 4.75
CA ASP A 36 -1.30 -10.80 3.52
C ASP A 36 -2.69 -10.16 3.58
N THR A 37 -3.39 -10.30 4.70
CA THR A 37 -4.71 -9.68 4.92
C THR A 37 -4.60 -8.17 4.99
N PHE A 38 -3.55 -7.64 5.65
CA PHE A 38 -3.26 -6.23 5.76
C PHE A 38 -3.01 -5.60 4.38
N VAL A 39 -2.10 -6.17 3.61
CA VAL A 39 -1.76 -5.71 2.25
C VAL A 39 -2.97 -5.79 1.33
N ASP A 40 -3.71 -6.91 1.34
CA ASP A 40 -4.92 -7.11 0.54
C ASP A 40 -5.99 -6.05 0.80
N THR A 41 -6.14 -5.64 2.04
CA THR A 41 -7.13 -4.64 2.44
C THR A 41 -6.68 -3.25 2.03
N LEU A 42 -5.42 -2.88 2.25
CA LEU A 42 -4.87 -1.58 1.85
C LEU A 42 -4.90 -1.38 0.33
N LEU A 43 -4.62 -2.41 -0.46
CA LEU A 43 -4.74 -2.35 -1.92
C LEU A 43 -6.16 -2.04 -2.42
N LYS A 44 -7.17 -2.15 -1.57
CA LYS A 44 -8.56 -1.76 -1.86
C LYS A 44 -8.91 -0.39 -1.27
N ILE A 45 -8.45 -0.11 -0.05
CA ILE A 45 -8.77 1.14 0.65
C ILE A 45 -8.03 2.33 0.03
N LEU A 46 -6.72 2.22 -0.25
CA LEU A 46 -5.92 3.34 -0.76
C LEU A 46 -6.41 3.89 -2.11
N PRO A 47 -6.72 3.07 -3.14
CA PRO A 47 -7.29 3.59 -4.38
C PRO A 47 -8.64 4.28 -4.18
N LEU A 48 -9.47 3.76 -3.26
CA LEU A 48 -10.75 4.37 -2.94
C LEU A 48 -10.57 5.70 -2.22
N LEU A 49 -9.63 5.79 -1.27
CA LEU A 49 -9.29 7.02 -0.56
C LEU A 49 -8.78 8.08 -1.53
N TYR A 50 -7.86 7.72 -2.44
CA TYR A 50 -7.35 8.61 -3.48
C TYR A 50 -8.48 9.14 -4.37
N LEU A 51 -9.34 8.23 -4.88
CA LEU A 51 -10.46 8.59 -5.73
C LEU A 51 -11.39 9.58 -5.04
N LYS A 52 -11.75 9.33 -3.78
CA LYS A 52 -12.63 10.21 -3.01
C LYS A 52 -12.00 11.56 -2.71
N ALA A 53 -10.71 11.60 -2.40
CA ALA A 53 -9.98 12.86 -2.22
C ALA A 53 -9.93 13.69 -3.53
N ALA A 54 -9.67 13.04 -4.65
CA ALA A 54 -9.62 13.71 -5.97
C ALA A 54 -10.98 14.25 -6.45
N MET A 55 -12.09 13.76 -5.88
CA MET A 55 -13.46 14.21 -6.19
C MET A 55 -13.98 15.29 -5.26
N LEU A 56 -13.19 15.72 -4.27
CA LEU A 56 -13.61 16.77 -3.34
C LEU A 56 -13.85 18.10 -4.07
N PRO A 57 -14.92 18.83 -3.73
CA PRO A 57 -15.15 20.16 -4.28
C PRO A 57 -14.08 21.13 -3.78
N GLU A 58 -13.66 22.09 -4.60
CA GLU A 58 -12.71 23.10 -4.19
C GLU A 58 -13.22 23.90 -3.00
N THR A 59 -12.36 24.05 -1.99
CA THR A 59 -12.70 24.66 -0.70
C THR A 59 -11.59 25.65 -0.31
N GLU A 60 -11.99 26.84 0.15
CA GLU A 60 -11.08 27.86 0.62
C GLU A 60 -11.19 28.01 2.15
N ILE A 61 -10.10 28.41 2.81
CA ILE A 61 -10.09 28.72 4.24
C ILE A 61 -10.94 29.99 4.48
N ILE A 62 -11.81 29.94 5.47
CA ILE A 62 -12.73 31.03 5.84
C ILE A 62 -12.50 31.55 7.26
N GLY A 63 -11.82 30.80 8.12
CA GLY A 63 -11.42 31.20 9.47
C GLY A 63 -10.07 31.91 9.52
N ASP A 64 -9.77 32.48 10.66
CA ASP A 64 -8.52 33.20 10.89
C ASP A 64 -7.45 32.32 11.56
N ASP A 65 -7.84 31.22 12.19
CA ASP A 65 -6.98 30.33 12.96
C ASP A 65 -6.81 28.98 12.28
N ALA A 66 -5.58 28.47 12.22
CA ALA A 66 -5.31 27.13 11.75
C ALA A 66 -5.85 26.08 12.75
N PRO A 67 -6.50 24.99 12.28
CA PRO A 67 -6.92 23.90 13.15
C PRO A 67 -5.73 23.28 13.89
N GLU A 68 -5.94 22.85 15.12
CA GLU A 68 -4.94 22.14 15.91
C GLU A 68 -4.73 20.73 15.36
N SER A 69 -3.47 20.25 15.38
CA SER A 69 -3.13 18.85 15.09
C SER A 69 -3.57 17.97 16.26
N TYR A 70 -4.17 16.83 15.94
CA TYR A 70 -4.61 15.83 16.92
C TYR A 70 -3.56 14.73 17.12
N VAL A 71 -2.89 14.32 16.04
CA VAL A 71 -1.89 13.24 16.09
C VAL A 71 -0.62 13.76 16.74
N THR A 72 -0.26 13.16 17.89
CA THR A 72 0.98 13.46 18.60
C THR A 72 2.13 12.62 18.03
N GLU A 73 3.38 13.07 18.27
CA GLU A 73 4.58 12.29 17.92
C GLU A 73 4.55 10.86 18.49
N GLU A 74 4.09 10.73 19.75
CA GLU A 74 3.95 9.41 20.39
C GLU A 74 2.94 8.51 19.66
N THR A 75 1.77 9.05 19.31
CA THR A 75 0.73 8.30 18.58
C THR A 75 1.21 7.90 17.19
N TYR A 76 1.90 8.80 16.51
CA TYR A 76 2.51 8.56 15.20
C TYR A 76 3.53 7.43 15.26
N GLU A 77 4.49 7.50 16.19
CA GLU A 77 5.55 6.51 16.33
C GLU A 77 5.02 5.12 16.72
N VAL A 78 4.05 5.05 17.64
CA VAL A 78 3.41 3.77 18.00
C VAL A 78 2.75 3.14 16.77
N LEU A 79 2.01 3.91 15.99
CA LEU A 79 1.39 3.41 14.75
C LEU A 79 2.45 2.93 13.76
N ARG A 80 3.44 3.76 13.46
CA ARG A 80 4.53 3.44 12.53
C ARG A 80 5.27 2.15 12.90
N ILE A 81 5.60 1.98 14.18
CA ILE A 81 6.29 0.77 14.67
C ILE A 81 5.41 -0.47 14.51
N ASN A 82 4.12 -0.38 14.82
CA ASN A 82 3.17 -1.48 14.63
C ASN A 82 3.07 -1.91 13.16
N LEU A 83 2.97 -0.93 12.24
CA LEU A 83 2.90 -1.18 10.80
C LEU A 83 4.20 -1.80 10.28
N ALA A 84 5.35 -1.30 10.72
CA ALA A 84 6.66 -1.88 10.39
C ALA A 84 6.77 -3.34 10.86
N GLY A 85 6.23 -3.66 12.05
CA GLY A 85 6.18 -5.03 12.57
C GLY A 85 5.34 -5.98 11.72
N ILE A 86 4.22 -5.52 11.14
CA ILE A 86 3.38 -6.31 10.23
C ILE A 86 4.09 -6.57 8.90
N LEU A 87 4.74 -5.55 8.34
CA LEU A 87 5.42 -5.61 7.04
C LEU A 87 6.78 -6.32 7.12
N ALA A 88 7.46 -6.21 8.26
CA ALA A 88 8.76 -6.79 8.56
C ALA A 88 9.79 -6.48 7.43
N GLU A 89 10.40 -7.50 6.83
CA GLU A 89 11.39 -7.37 5.76
C GLU A 89 10.85 -6.76 4.45
N LYS A 90 9.53 -6.68 4.29
CA LYS A 90 8.85 -6.09 3.13
C LYS A 90 8.47 -4.61 3.32
N ASP A 91 8.88 -3.99 4.43
CA ASP A 91 8.58 -2.58 4.71
C ASP A 91 9.37 -1.61 3.83
N ASP A 92 10.55 -2.01 3.39
CA ASP A 92 11.46 -1.19 2.60
C ASP A 92 11.11 -1.18 1.11
N TYR A 93 11.14 -0.02 0.48
CA TYR A 93 11.03 0.11 -0.96
C TYR A 93 11.91 1.25 -1.52
N LEU A 94 12.13 1.27 -2.85
CA LEU A 94 12.91 2.31 -3.51
C LEU A 94 11.97 3.33 -4.15
N ASP A 95 12.14 4.60 -3.77
CA ASP A 95 11.42 5.72 -4.40
C ASP A 95 12.04 6.01 -5.78
N VAL A 96 11.18 6.20 -6.79
CA VAL A 96 11.59 6.34 -8.21
C VAL A 96 11.21 7.67 -8.84
N PHE A 97 10.46 8.55 -8.14
CA PHE A 97 9.93 9.80 -8.69
C PHE A 97 10.41 11.04 -7.92
N ILE A 98 11.68 11.09 -7.54
CA ILE A 98 12.24 12.23 -6.85
C ILE A 98 12.94 13.13 -7.87
N GLN A 99 12.65 14.44 -7.83
CA GLN A 99 13.29 15.43 -8.71
C GLN A 99 14.80 15.41 -8.59
N ASP A 100 15.33 15.09 -7.42
CA ASP A 100 16.76 15.03 -7.12
C ASP A 100 17.45 13.77 -7.67
N MET A 101 16.71 12.75 -8.15
CA MET A 101 17.32 11.60 -8.81
C MET A 101 18.07 11.95 -10.10
N VAL A 102 17.81 13.11 -10.69
CA VAL A 102 18.59 13.64 -11.82
C VAL A 102 20.06 13.92 -11.44
N TYR A 103 20.31 14.13 -10.15
CA TYR A 103 21.61 14.50 -9.58
C TYR A 103 22.21 13.43 -8.66
N SER A 104 21.50 12.33 -8.40
CA SER A 104 21.93 11.25 -7.51
C SER A 104 21.91 9.91 -8.25
N ASP A 105 23.04 9.21 -8.27
CA ASP A 105 23.14 7.85 -8.82
C ASP A 105 22.60 6.77 -7.87
N GLN A 106 22.09 7.16 -6.70
CA GLN A 106 21.58 6.22 -5.68
C GLN A 106 20.08 6.41 -5.46
N PRO A 107 19.29 5.33 -5.55
CA PRO A 107 17.87 5.38 -5.21
C PRO A 107 17.68 5.69 -3.72
N ILE A 108 16.63 6.46 -3.40
CA ILE A 108 16.27 6.76 -2.02
C ILE A 108 15.42 5.62 -1.48
N LYS A 109 15.86 5.05 -0.36
CA LYS A 109 15.12 4.04 0.38
C LYS A 109 14.04 4.71 1.23
N LYS A 110 12.81 4.20 1.15
CA LYS A 110 11.66 4.60 1.95
C LYS A 110 11.00 3.41 2.62
N ASN A 111 10.12 3.69 3.59
CA ASN A 111 9.38 2.69 4.34
C ASN A 111 7.88 2.84 4.09
N ILE A 112 7.20 1.74 3.81
CA ILE A 112 5.74 1.71 3.65
C ILE A 112 5.06 2.11 4.95
N SER A 113 5.59 1.67 6.10
CA SER A 113 5.07 2.01 7.42
C SER A 113 5.11 3.50 7.72
N GLU A 114 6.19 4.19 7.34
CA GLU A 114 6.33 5.64 7.49
C GLU A 114 5.35 6.38 6.58
N ASP A 115 5.30 6.03 5.29
CA ASP A 115 4.36 6.62 4.35
C ASP A 115 2.89 6.45 4.79
N LEU A 116 2.52 5.27 5.32
CA LEU A 116 1.17 5.04 5.85
C LEU A 116 0.89 5.87 7.10
N ALA A 117 1.89 6.07 7.98
CA ALA A 117 1.76 6.91 9.17
C ALA A 117 1.62 8.39 8.80
N ASP A 118 2.33 8.85 7.76
CA ASP A 118 2.21 10.22 7.23
C ASP A 118 0.81 10.47 6.66
N ILE A 119 0.30 9.54 5.84
CA ILE A 119 -1.07 9.63 5.31
C ILE A 119 -2.09 9.60 6.46
N TYR A 120 -1.88 8.72 7.43
CA TYR A 120 -2.74 8.61 8.61
C TYR A 120 -2.78 9.92 9.39
N GLN A 121 -1.64 10.55 9.65
CA GLN A 121 -1.57 11.82 10.37
C GLN A 121 -2.42 12.90 9.69
N ALA A 122 -2.22 13.12 8.39
CA ALA A 122 -2.98 14.11 7.64
C ALA A 122 -4.50 13.84 7.66
N ILE A 123 -4.88 12.57 7.48
CA ILE A 123 -6.29 12.16 7.45
C ILE A 123 -6.91 12.18 8.84
N LYS A 124 -6.18 11.76 9.88
CA LYS A 124 -6.69 11.71 11.27
C LYS A 124 -6.89 13.10 11.83
N ASP A 125 -5.96 14.02 11.59
CA ASP A 125 -6.09 15.42 11.98
C ASP A 125 -7.34 16.05 11.33
N PHE A 126 -7.54 15.82 10.03
CA PHE A 126 -8.75 16.24 9.34
C PHE A 126 -10.03 15.66 9.98
N ILE A 127 -10.11 14.34 10.16
CA ILE A 127 -11.29 13.66 10.70
C ILE A 127 -11.61 14.15 12.10
N PHE A 128 -10.61 14.32 12.97
CA PHE A 128 -10.81 14.82 14.34
C PHE A 128 -11.45 16.20 14.35
N VAL A 129 -10.90 17.13 13.58
CA VAL A 129 -11.41 18.50 13.49
C VAL A 129 -12.80 18.53 12.85
N PHE A 130 -13.01 17.75 11.80
CA PHE A 130 -14.31 17.65 11.12
C PHE A 130 -15.42 17.14 12.05
N GLN A 131 -15.13 16.20 12.95
CA GLN A 131 -16.07 15.66 13.93
C GLN A 131 -16.50 16.65 15.02
N LEU A 132 -15.77 17.75 15.22
CA LEU A 132 -16.18 18.81 16.17
C LEU A 132 -17.50 19.49 15.77
N GLY A 133 -17.89 19.40 14.51
CA GLY A 133 -19.20 19.83 14.03
C GLY A 133 -19.38 21.34 13.92
N LEU A 134 -18.28 22.12 13.99
CA LEU A 134 -18.31 23.56 13.81
C LEU A 134 -18.10 23.89 12.32
N ASN A 135 -19.06 24.58 11.71
CA ASN A 135 -19.09 24.81 10.26
C ASN A 135 -17.79 25.41 9.71
N GLU A 136 -17.26 26.47 10.34
CA GLU A 136 -16.03 27.14 9.95
C GLU A 136 -14.82 26.20 10.05
N THR A 137 -14.67 25.51 11.18
CA THR A 137 -13.55 24.61 11.45
C THR A 137 -13.60 23.36 10.56
N MET A 138 -14.81 22.82 10.29
CA MET A 138 -15.00 21.73 9.33
C MET A 138 -14.58 22.12 7.92
N ASN A 139 -14.94 23.34 7.49
CA ASN A 139 -14.56 23.87 6.19
C ASN A 139 -13.04 24.00 6.06
N ASP A 140 -12.41 24.59 7.06
CA ASP A 140 -10.97 24.88 7.03
C ASP A 140 -10.14 23.61 7.13
N SER A 141 -10.56 22.64 7.94
CA SER A 141 -9.93 21.32 7.96
C SER A 141 -10.02 20.60 6.61
N LEU A 142 -11.16 20.74 5.91
CA LEU A 142 -11.32 20.21 4.57
C LEU A 142 -10.40 20.88 3.55
N ALA A 143 -10.30 22.22 3.60
CA ALA A 143 -9.41 22.98 2.72
C ALA A 143 -7.94 22.60 2.91
N ILE A 144 -7.49 22.49 4.17
CA ILE A 144 -6.13 22.07 4.52
C ILE A 144 -5.87 20.62 4.07
N CYS A 145 -6.81 19.71 4.30
CA CYS A 145 -6.67 18.32 3.86
C CYS A 145 -6.53 18.21 2.34
N GLN A 146 -7.27 19.03 1.57
CA GLN A 146 -7.15 19.11 0.10
C GLN A 146 -5.81 19.68 -0.34
N GLU A 147 -5.31 20.72 0.31
CA GLU A 147 -4.00 21.29 0.01
C GLU A 147 -2.90 20.27 0.25
N GLN A 148 -2.92 19.61 1.40
CA GLN A 148 -1.97 18.55 1.74
C GLN A 148 -2.08 17.33 0.80
N PHE A 149 -3.28 17.03 0.28
CA PHE A 149 -3.45 16.00 -0.74
C PHE A 149 -2.70 16.36 -2.03
N LYS A 150 -2.85 17.58 -2.49
CA LYS A 150 -2.22 18.06 -3.73
C LYS A 150 -0.68 18.13 -3.59
N GLU A 151 -0.20 18.55 -2.44
CA GLU A 151 1.23 18.84 -2.21
C GLU A 151 2.02 17.62 -1.71
N TYR A 152 1.39 16.74 -0.93
CA TYR A 152 2.13 15.73 -0.18
C TYR A 152 1.48 14.34 -0.15
N TRP A 153 0.42 14.15 0.67
CA TRP A 153 -0.02 12.79 0.97
C TRP A 153 -0.66 12.05 -0.21
N GLY A 154 -1.15 12.77 -1.21
CA GLY A 154 -1.68 12.16 -2.43
C GLY A 154 -0.58 11.43 -3.22
N GLN A 155 0.59 12.03 -3.37
CA GLN A 155 1.75 11.41 -4.01
C GLN A 155 2.31 10.28 -3.16
N THR A 156 2.42 10.49 -1.84
CA THR A 156 2.83 9.45 -0.89
C THR A 156 1.94 8.21 -1.00
N LEU A 157 0.61 8.41 -1.04
CA LEU A 157 -0.37 7.32 -1.21
C LEU A 157 -0.14 6.51 -2.51
N VAL A 158 0.13 7.18 -3.63
CA VAL A 158 0.39 6.49 -4.91
C VAL A 158 1.68 5.68 -4.84
N ASN A 159 2.74 6.20 -4.23
CA ASN A 159 4.00 5.49 -4.03
C ASN A 159 3.82 4.27 -3.12
N THR A 160 3.12 4.43 -2.00
CA THR A 160 2.78 3.36 -1.07
C THR A 160 1.93 2.28 -1.74
N LEU A 161 0.94 2.66 -2.54
CA LEU A 161 0.10 1.72 -3.28
C LEU A 161 0.93 0.86 -4.24
N ARG A 162 1.89 1.47 -4.96
CA ARG A 162 2.81 0.76 -5.83
C ARG A 162 3.70 -0.21 -5.04
N ALA A 163 4.26 0.24 -3.90
CA ALA A 163 5.08 -0.61 -3.05
C ALA A 163 4.31 -1.82 -2.50
N LEU A 164 3.08 -1.61 -2.01
CA LEU A 164 2.19 -2.68 -1.55
C LEU A 164 1.81 -3.66 -2.66
N HIS A 165 1.65 -3.17 -3.90
CA HIS A 165 1.40 -4.02 -5.06
C HIS A 165 2.60 -4.96 -5.32
N ASP A 166 3.83 -4.43 -5.23
CA ASP A 166 5.04 -5.23 -5.35
C ASP A 166 5.14 -6.27 -4.22
N VAL A 167 4.84 -5.88 -2.97
CA VAL A 167 4.81 -6.82 -1.82
C VAL A 167 3.85 -7.98 -2.06
N LYS A 168 2.71 -7.73 -2.69
CA LYS A 168 1.70 -8.77 -2.92
C LYS A 168 2.00 -9.68 -4.11
N TYR A 169 2.46 -9.11 -5.22
CA TYR A 169 2.46 -9.81 -6.51
C TYR A 169 3.84 -10.14 -7.05
N ARG A 170 4.91 -9.52 -6.51
CA ARG A 170 6.26 -9.89 -6.88
C ARG A 170 6.69 -11.06 -5.98
N GLN A 171 6.72 -12.26 -6.55
CA GLN A 171 7.31 -13.43 -5.90
C GLN A 171 8.80 -13.15 -5.68
N SER A 172 9.28 -13.32 -4.46
CA SER A 172 10.71 -13.35 -4.18
C SER A 172 11.27 -14.61 -4.85
N GLU A 173 12.37 -14.51 -5.58
CA GLU A 173 13.10 -15.66 -6.12
C GLU A 173 13.56 -16.64 -5.01
N GLU A 174 13.39 -16.24 -3.75
CA GLU A 174 13.71 -17.00 -2.54
C GLU A 174 12.59 -17.94 -2.08
N ASP A 175 11.38 -17.87 -2.66
CA ASP A 175 10.22 -18.71 -2.30
C ASP A 175 10.03 -19.90 -3.29
N GLU A 176 10.93 -20.11 -4.25
CA GLU A 176 10.93 -21.36 -5.01
C GLU A 176 11.41 -22.49 -4.08
N PRO A 177 10.61 -23.57 -3.88
CA PRO A 177 11.10 -24.73 -3.17
C PRO A 177 12.34 -25.24 -3.91
N GLU A 178 13.45 -25.39 -3.19
CA GLU A 178 14.59 -26.12 -3.71
C GLU A 178 14.04 -27.50 -4.13
N ASP A 179 13.96 -27.73 -5.43
CA ASP A 179 13.72 -29.07 -5.96
C ASP A 179 14.91 -29.90 -5.50
N ASP A 180 14.70 -30.64 -4.41
CA ASP A 180 15.59 -31.71 -3.98
C ASP A 180 15.63 -32.73 -5.13
N ASP A 181 16.55 -32.53 -6.08
CA ASP A 181 16.98 -33.54 -7.03
C ASP A 181 17.59 -34.69 -6.20
N PHE A 182 16.73 -35.57 -5.76
CA PHE A 182 17.12 -36.91 -5.30
C PHE A 182 17.73 -37.63 -6.50
N GLU A 183 19.03 -37.43 -6.73
CA GLU A 183 19.82 -38.36 -7.53
C GLU A 183 19.84 -39.71 -6.78
N ASP A 184 18.89 -40.55 -7.13
CA ASP A 184 18.91 -41.97 -6.78
C ASP A 184 20.02 -42.68 -7.59
N GLU A 185 21.25 -42.59 -7.05
CA GLU A 185 22.36 -43.45 -7.51
C GLU A 185 22.07 -44.90 -7.12
N GLY A 186 21.16 -45.53 -7.84
CA GLY A 186 20.96 -47.00 -7.82
C GLY A 186 22.10 -47.70 -8.54
N GLU A 187 23.17 -48.02 -7.82
CA GLU A 187 24.10 -49.08 -8.23
C GLU A 187 23.33 -50.36 -8.41
N SER A 188 23.10 -50.78 -9.64
CA SER A 188 22.76 -52.18 -9.96
C SER A 188 23.83 -52.81 -10.83
N ASP A 189 24.68 -53.52 -10.13
CA ASP A 189 25.59 -54.53 -10.64
C ASP A 189 24.78 -55.63 -11.35
N CYS A 190 24.94 -55.75 -12.66
CA CYS A 190 24.41 -56.92 -13.42
C CYS A 190 25.51 -57.52 -14.26
N HIS A 191 26.07 -58.58 -13.72
CA HIS A 191 26.86 -59.59 -14.43
C HIS A 191 26.10 -60.21 -15.59
N GLY A 192 26.84 -60.44 -16.66
CA GLY A 192 26.58 -60.97 -17.97
C GLY A 192 25.62 -62.13 -18.16
N HIS A 193 25.13 -62.24 -19.34
CA HIS A 193 25.22 -63.41 -20.25
C HIS A 193 24.56 -63.08 -21.59
N ASP A 194 25.37 -63.17 -22.60
CA ASP A 194 25.34 -63.79 -23.93
C ASP A 194 24.01 -64.16 -24.59
N HIS A 195 23.99 -64.01 -25.94
CA HIS A 195 23.13 -64.52 -26.98
C HIS A 195 21.75 -63.96 -27.32
N GLY A 196 21.70 -63.49 -28.58
CA GLY A 196 20.46 -63.70 -29.34
C GLY A 196 20.02 -62.49 -30.22
N HIS A 197 20.55 -62.57 -31.42
CA HIS A 197 20.04 -61.99 -32.66
C HIS A 197 18.52 -61.97 -32.75
N CYS A 198 17.90 -60.83 -33.07
CA CYS A 198 16.65 -60.80 -33.84
C CYS A 198 16.46 -59.41 -34.51
N ASP A 199 16.54 -59.48 -35.82
CA ASP A 199 16.02 -58.48 -36.75
C ASP A 199 14.50 -58.36 -36.57
N CYS A 200 13.99 -57.14 -36.67
CA CYS A 200 12.71 -56.87 -37.33
C CYS A 200 12.61 -55.41 -37.80
N GLU A 201 12.45 -55.38 -39.10
CA GLU A 201 12.19 -54.24 -39.96
C GLU A 201 10.87 -53.49 -39.67
N LYS A 202 10.89 -52.19 -40.04
CA LYS A 202 9.84 -51.40 -40.74
C LYS A 202 8.38 -51.48 -40.23
N ASP A 203 7.78 -50.33 -40.00
CA ASP A 203 6.98 -49.69 -41.04
C ASP A 203 6.59 -48.24 -40.67
N LEU A 204 6.76 -47.44 -41.68
CA LEU A 204 6.16 -46.14 -41.87
C LEU A 204 4.63 -46.22 -41.93
N ASN A 205 3.88 -45.31 -41.35
CA ASN A 205 2.75 -44.76 -42.10
C ASN A 205 2.34 -43.35 -41.66
N TYR A 206 2.09 -42.56 -42.66
CA TYR A 206 1.51 -41.26 -42.73
C TYR A 206 0.01 -41.25 -42.32
N GLY A 207 -0.47 -40.05 -41.87
CA GLY A 207 -1.82 -39.74 -42.29
C GLY A 207 -2.64 -38.80 -41.35
N TYR A 208 -2.80 -37.58 -41.84
CA TYR A 208 -3.80 -36.53 -41.63
C TYR A 208 -3.78 -35.75 -40.33
#